data_3118617ed2dd0d2a3e1a3410c0a9a68e
#
_entry.id   3118617ed2dd0d2a3e1a3410c0a9a68e
#
_cell.length_a   1.000
_cell.length_b   1.000
_cell.length_c   1.000
_cell.angle_alpha   90.00
_cell.angle_beta   90.00
_cell.angle_gamma   90.00
#
_symmetry.space_group_name_H-M   'P 1'
#
loop_
_entity.id
_entity.type
_entity.pdbx_description
1 polymer ?
#
loop_
_entity_poly.entity_id
_entity_poly.type
_entity_poly.pdbx_seq_one_letter_code
_entity_poly.pdbx_strand_id
1 'polypeptide(L)'
;LASQRPKAIPTVQVDDDTVRVTEWHFPPGAETGAHVHEMDYVVVPMTTGDLTIEMHDGTIVTSPLTAGKSYARKTGVAHNVINDNTFAFTFVEVEIKQAAK
;
A
#
# COMPACT_ATOMS: atom_id res chain seq x y z
N LEU A 1 11.68 -19.22 -0.54
CA LEU A 1 12.02 -18.88 0.84
C LEU A 1 11.17 -17.70 1.32
N ALA A 2 10.77 -17.75 2.58
CA ALA A 2 10.07 -16.64 3.19
C ALA A 2 10.98 -15.42 3.29
N SER A 3 10.41 -14.23 3.10
CA SER A 3 11.13 -12.99 3.24
C SER A 3 11.57 -12.79 4.70
N GLN A 4 12.77 -12.24 4.89
CA GLN A 4 13.29 -11.86 6.20
C GLN A 4 12.91 -10.43 6.58
N ARG A 5 12.17 -9.72 5.71
CA ARG A 5 11.78 -8.33 5.98
C ARG A 5 10.73 -8.27 7.09
N PRO A 6 10.77 -7.20 7.91
CA PRO A 6 9.65 -6.92 8.81
C PRO A 6 8.36 -6.74 8.01
N LYS A 7 7.23 -6.97 8.64
CA LYS A 7 5.94 -6.74 7.99
C LYS A 7 5.46 -5.32 8.26
N ALA A 8 4.89 -4.70 7.24
CA ALA A 8 4.16 -3.46 7.40
C ALA A 8 2.97 -3.69 8.34
N ILE A 9 2.57 -2.66 9.06
CA ILE A 9 1.55 -2.75 10.10
C ILE A 9 0.29 -2.04 9.60
N PRO A 10 -0.80 -2.78 9.30
CA PRO A 10 -2.06 -2.17 8.92
C PRO A 10 -2.90 -1.86 10.16
N THR A 11 -3.52 -0.68 10.16
CA THR A 11 -4.50 -0.29 11.16
C THR A 11 -5.76 0.17 10.45
N VAL A 12 -6.85 -0.59 10.58
CA VAL A 12 -8.12 -0.23 9.98
C VAL A 12 -8.74 0.90 10.78
N GLN A 13 -9.02 2.01 10.14
CA GLN A 13 -9.58 3.22 10.76
C GLN A 13 -11.07 3.38 10.49
N VAL A 14 -11.52 2.97 9.30
CA VAL A 14 -12.92 3.00 8.90
C VAL A 14 -13.21 1.73 8.11
N ASP A 15 -14.33 1.10 8.41
CA ASP A 15 -14.80 -0.05 7.63
C ASP A 15 -16.32 -0.06 7.65
N ASP A 16 -16.92 0.54 6.64
CA ASP A 16 -18.36 0.63 6.50
C ASP A 16 -18.82 0.08 5.14
N ASP A 17 -20.07 0.34 4.76
CA ASP A 17 -20.63 -0.19 3.52
C ASP A 17 -19.97 0.43 2.26
N THR A 18 -19.31 1.56 2.40
CA THR A 18 -18.82 2.34 1.26
C THR A 18 -17.32 2.22 1.08
N VAL A 19 -16.56 2.28 2.18
CA VAL A 19 -15.10 2.30 2.15
C VAL A 19 -14.49 1.48 3.27
N ARG A 20 -13.26 1.03 3.02
CA ARG A 20 -12.38 0.59 4.11
C ARG A 20 -11.12 1.44 4.05
N VAL A 21 -10.83 2.13 5.15
CA VAL A 21 -9.66 3.00 5.27
C VAL A 21 -8.65 2.33 6.20
N THR A 22 -7.46 2.12 5.69
CA THR A 22 -6.38 1.46 6.43
C THR A 22 -5.14 2.34 6.42
N GLU A 23 -4.60 2.62 7.60
CA GLU A 23 -3.28 3.22 7.71
C GLU A 23 -2.24 2.11 7.62
N TRP A 24 -1.30 2.24 6.69
CA TRP A 24 -0.17 1.32 6.55
C TRP A 24 1.09 1.99 7.06
N HIS A 25 1.70 1.42 8.10
CA HIS A 25 2.94 1.89 8.67
C HIS A 25 4.06 0.89 8.37
N PHE A 26 5.13 1.40 7.74
CA PHE A 26 6.27 0.59 7.32
C PHE A 26 7.51 1.02 8.12
N PRO A 27 7.95 0.25 9.12
CA PRO A 27 9.32 0.44 9.62
C PRO A 27 10.34 0.34 8.48
N PRO A 28 11.55 0.87 8.64
CA PRO A 28 12.58 0.71 7.61
C PRO A 28 12.76 -0.76 7.21
N GLY A 29 12.76 -1.03 5.91
CA GLY A 29 12.89 -2.37 5.36
C GLY A 29 11.63 -3.21 5.33
N ALA A 30 10.51 -2.71 5.85
CA ALA A 30 9.27 -3.49 5.93
C ALA A 30 8.58 -3.65 4.58
N GLU A 31 7.74 -4.67 4.47
CA GLU A 31 6.97 -4.97 3.26
C GLU A 31 5.54 -5.38 3.63
N THR A 32 4.61 -5.17 2.70
CA THR A 32 3.25 -5.69 2.87
C THR A 32 3.19 -7.21 2.70
N GLY A 33 4.05 -7.77 1.87
CA GLY A 33 3.91 -9.10 1.31
C GLY A 33 3.12 -9.05 0.00
N ALA A 34 3.26 -10.08 -0.81
CA ALA A 34 2.56 -10.17 -2.09
C ALA A 34 1.05 -10.24 -1.85
N HIS A 35 0.29 -9.41 -2.58
CA HIS A 35 -1.16 -9.37 -2.45
C HIS A 35 -1.81 -8.89 -3.74
N VAL A 36 -3.11 -9.14 -3.86
CA VAL A 36 -3.92 -8.68 -4.99
C VAL A 36 -5.01 -7.77 -4.45
N HIS A 37 -5.16 -6.60 -5.05
CA HIS A 37 -6.22 -5.66 -4.67
C HIS A 37 -7.55 -6.10 -5.28
N GLU A 38 -8.54 -6.31 -4.42
CA GLU A 38 -9.88 -6.76 -4.82
C GLU A 38 -10.86 -5.58 -5.01
N MET A 39 -10.41 -4.36 -4.72
CA MET A 39 -11.20 -3.14 -4.84
C MET A 39 -10.37 -2.06 -5.50
N ASP A 40 -11.04 -1.10 -6.16
CA ASP A 40 -10.39 0.15 -6.53
C ASP A 40 -9.98 0.87 -5.24
N TYR A 41 -8.88 1.60 -5.28
CA TYR A 41 -8.40 2.25 -4.07
C TYR A 41 -7.67 3.55 -4.34
N VAL A 42 -7.66 4.41 -3.33
CA VAL A 42 -6.92 5.67 -3.32
C VAL A 42 -5.83 5.57 -2.25
N VAL A 43 -4.64 6.00 -2.59
CA VAL A 43 -3.52 6.07 -1.64
C VAL A 43 -3.24 7.52 -1.32
N VAL A 44 -3.17 7.83 -0.02
CA VAL A 44 -2.80 9.17 0.48
C VAL A 44 -1.48 9.02 1.23
N PRO A 45 -0.35 9.36 0.61
CA PRO A 45 0.92 9.32 1.31
C PRO A 45 0.96 10.32 2.47
N MET A 46 1.48 9.87 3.62
CA MET A 46 1.73 10.72 4.77
C MET A 46 3.22 11.06 4.88
N THR A 47 4.05 10.34 4.15
CA THR A 47 5.51 10.52 4.12
C THR A 47 5.94 10.77 2.68
N THR A 48 6.97 11.58 2.48
CA THR A 48 7.60 11.77 1.18
C THR A 48 8.78 10.84 1.06
N GLY A 49 8.85 10.10 -0.05
CA GLY A 49 9.96 9.17 -0.32
C GLY A 49 9.56 8.17 -1.39
N ASP A 50 10.51 7.33 -1.76
CA ASP A 50 10.31 6.30 -2.76
C ASP A 50 9.89 5.00 -2.10
N LEU A 51 8.85 4.36 -2.64
CA LEU A 51 8.54 2.96 -2.30
C LEU A 51 9.00 2.06 -3.45
N THR A 52 9.42 0.86 -3.09
CA THR A 52 9.80 -0.17 -4.05
C THR A 52 8.60 -1.08 -4.26
N ILE A 53 8.20 -1.27 -5.50
CA ILE A 53 7.05 -2.10 -5.85
C ILE A 53 7.56 -3.31 -6.62
N GLU A 54 7.35 -4.48 -6.06
CA GLU A 54 7.64 -5.74 -6.72
C GLU A 54 6.36 -6.24 -7.36
N MET A 55 6.31 -6.22 -8.69
CA MET A 55 5.13 -6.62 -9.44
C MET A 55 5.01 -8.14 -9.46
N HIS A 56 3.81 -8.63 -9.75
CA HIS A 56 3.51 -10.06 -9.81
C HIS A 56 4.44 -10.84 -10.75
N ASP A 57 4.86 -10.21 -11.85
CA ASP A 57 5.75 -10.85 -12.83
C ASP A 57 7.24 -10.76 -12.46
N GLY A 58 7.57 -10.24 -11.27
CA GLY A 58 8.93 -10.07 -10.79
C GLY A 58 9.58 -8.74 -11.16
N THR A 59 8.90 -7.89 -11.92
CA THR A 59 9.41 -6.57 -12.27
C THR A 59 9.46 -5.68 -11.02
N ILE A 60 10.56 -4.96 -10.85
CA ILE A 60 10.74 -4.02 -9.75
C ILE A 60 10.59 -2.61 -10.28
N VAL A 61 9.71 -1.84 -9.63
CA VAL A 61 9.44 -0.44 -9.99
C VAL A 61 9.66 0.44 -8.76
N THR A 62 10.28 1.59 -8.96
CA THR A 62 10.39 2.61 -7.92
C THR A 62 9.25 3.60 -8.08
N SER A 63 8.49 3.83 -7.01
CA SER A 63 7.34 4.72 -7.00
C SER A 63 7.64 5.90 -6.08
N PRO A 64 7.90 7.10 -6.62
CA PRO A 64 8.11 8.28 -5.80
C PRO A 64 6.76 8.80 -5.29
N LEU A 65 6.65 8.97 -3.98
CA LEU A 65 5.44 9.49 -3.33
C LEU A 65 5.76 10.80 -2.63
N THR A 66 4.78 11.69 -2.63
CA THR A 66 4.86 12.98 -1.94
C THR A 66 3.74 13.07 -0.91
N ALA A 67 4.07 13.40 0.33
CA ALA A 67 3.09 13.55 1.40
C ALA A 67 1.96 14.48 0.97
N GLY A 68 0.72 14.03 1.13
CA GLY A 68 -0.48 14.79 0.78
C GLY A 68 -0.88 14.70 -0.68
N LYS A 69 -0.10 14.09 -1.57
CA LYS A 69 -0.46 13.94 -2.99
C LYS A 69 -1.01 12.53 -3.23
N SER A 70 -2.32 12.42 -3.22
CA SER A 70 -3.00 11.14 -3.41
C SER A 70 -3.02 10.70 -4.87
N TYR A 71 -3.18 9.40 -5.07
CA TYR A 71 -3.39 8.81 -6.38
C TYR A 71 -4.34 7.61 -6.27
N ALA A 72 -4.90 7.20 -7.38
CA ALA A 72 -5.85 6.10 -7.43
C ALA A 72 -5.33 4.95 -8.28
N ARG A 73 -5.76 3.75 -7.92
CA ARG A 73 -5.47 2.52 -8.68
C ARG A 73 -6.72 1.69 -8.81
N LYS A 74 -6.75 0.85 -9.82
CA LYS A 74 -7.89 -0.04 -10.10
C LYS A 74 -7.71 -1.38 -9.43
N THR A 75 -8.83 -2.07 -9.22
CA THR A 75 -8.83 -3.47 -8.77
C THR A 75 -7.96 -4.34 -9.68
N GLY A 76 -7.41 -5.40 -9.13
CA GLY A 76 -6.61 -6.36 -9.87
C GLY A 76 -5.11 -6.14 -9.82
N VAL A 77 -4.64 -5.04 -9.23
CA VAL A 77 -3.20 -4.82 -9.06
C VAL A 77 -2.63 -5.89 -8.13
N ALA A 78 -1.61 -6.60 -8.60
CA ALA A 78 -0.92 -7.65 -7.85
C ALA A 78 0.52 -7.25 -7.64
N HIS A 79 0.92 -7.04 -6.39
CA HIS A 79 2.25 -6.53 -6.06
C HIS A 79 2.63 -6.79 -4.61
N ASN A 80 3.89 -6.48 -4.30
CA ASN A 80 4.41 -6.36 -2.94
C ASN A 80 4.97 -4.94 -2.78
N VAL A 81 4.57 -4.24 -1.74
CA VAL A 81 5.04 -2.88 -1.45
C VAL A 81 6.11 -2.93 -0.39
N ILE A 82 7.27 -2.34 -0.68
CA ILE A 82 8.47 -2.44 0.14
C ILE A 82 8.98 -1.03 0.47
N ASN A 83 9.28 -0.80 1.75
CA ASN A 83 9.96 0.42 2.19
C ASN A 83 11.46 0.14 2.30
N ASP A 84 12.22 0.44 1.27
CA ASP A 84 13.68 0.29 1.27
C ASP A 84 14.41 1.54 1.80
N ASN A 85 13.67 2.50 2.35
CA ASN A 85 14.27 3.69 2.95
C ASN A 85 14.86 3.36 4.32
N THR A 86 15.74 4.25 4.79
CA THR A 86 16.31 4.16 6.14
C THR A 86 15.40 4.79 7.21
N PHE A 87 14.24 5.29 6.80
CA PHE A 87 13.23 5.90 7.67
C PHE A 87 11.90 5.18 7.53
N ALA A 88 11.02 5.34 8.51
CA ALA A 88 9.68 4.77 8.44
C ALA A 88 8.83 5.50 7.40
N PHE A 89 7.92 4.77 6.78
CA PHE A 89 7.00 5.31 5.76
C PHE A 89 5.57 4.97 6.14
N THR A 90 4.67 5.94 6.00
CA THR A 90 3.24 5.76 6.29
C THR A 90 2.40 6.28 5.15
N PHE A 91 1.39 5.52 4.77
CA PHE A 91 0.34 6.01 3.88
C PHE A 91 -1.02 5.50 4.34
N VAL A 92 -2.06 6.16 3.88
CA VAL A 92 -3.45 5.75 4.11
C VAL A 92 -4.00 5.23 2.80
N GLU A 93 -4.63 4.05 2.87
CA GLU A 93 -5.26 3.41 1.72
C GLU A 93 -6.78 3.45 1.93
N VAL A 94 -7.48 4.00 0.95
CA VAL A 94 -8.95 4.05 0.95
C VAL A 94 -9.44 3.09 -0.12
N GLU A 95 -9.97 1.94 0.30
CA GLU A 95 -10.55 0.96 -0.62
C GLU A 95 -12.03 1.30 -0.83
N ILE A 96 -12.42 1.34 -2.10
CA ILE A 96 -13.78 1.73 -2.50
C ILE A 96 -14.59 0.46 -2.69
N LYS A 97 -15.56 0.24 -1.82
CA LYS A 97 -16.44 -0.92 -1.90
C LYS A 97 -17.50 -0.67 -2.97
N GLN A 98 -17.81 -1.72 -3.73
CA GLN A 98 -18.85 -1.63 -4.74
C GLN A 98 -20.20 -1.70 -4.06
N ALA A 99 -21.11 -0.83 -4.48
CA ALA A 99 -22.49 -0.92 -4.02
C ALA A 99 -23.12 -2.25 -4.50
N ALA A 100 -23.90 -2.87 -3.65
CA ALA A 100 -24.67 -4.04 -4.02
C ALA A 100 -25.72 -3.63 -5.08
N LYS A 101 -25.95 -4.52 -6.03
CA LYS A 101 -26.92 -4.28 -7.09
C LYS A 101 -28.11 -5.20 -6.97
#